data_8f2eb384a0bb35d0c76596820874a190
#
_entry.id   8f2eb384a0bb35d0c76596820874a190
#
_cell.length_a   1.000
_cell.length_b   1.000
_cell.length_c   1.000
_cell.angle_alpha   90.00
_cell.angle_beta   90.00
_cell.angle_gamma   90.00
#
_symmetry.space_group_name_H-M   'P 1'
#
loop_
_entity.id
_entity.type
_entity.pdbx_description
1 polymer ?
#
loop_
_entity_poly.entity_id
_entity_poly.type
_entity_poly.pdbx_seq_one_letter_code
_entity_poly.pdbx_strand_id
1 'polypeptide(L)'
;SFEGPAELLTETRVCQPALYVQGYAIAAILRERGQLKDLSACLGLSLGELTAYAVAGVWDFETGLRIVAERGRLMQEACDRTKGGMAAVIGGSREDIAKLCSAFDIDAANFNCPGQVVISGDADRVAQAVARAKEFGPFKLVKPLVVAGAYHSRLMEPARAAFESFLAGVEFRRPQVTVYSNVSGGVLAEPSELRSALVRQVVSSVLWEDDCRAAAATGVTRFLECGPGGVLAGMMKRTAPEAAVTSLSELADLPA
;
A
#
# COMPACT_ATOMS: atom_id res chain seq x y z
N SER A 1 6.25 1.53 -19.69
CA SER A 1 5.95 0.51 -18.69
C SER A 1 5.61 -0.85 -19.31
N PHE A 2 5.02 -0.90 -20.49
CA PHE A 2 4.62 -2.17 -21.12
C PHE A 2 5.79 -2.97 -21.72
N GLU A 3 6.90 -2.32 -22.05
CA GLU A 3 8.04 -2.94 -22.74
C GLU A 3 9.27 -3.09 -21.83
N GLY A 4 9.20 -2.65 -20.60
CA GLY A 4 10.30 -2.77 -19.65
C GLY A 4 11.42 -1.74 -19.87
N PRO A 5 12.68 -2.00 -19.47
CA PRO A 5 13.13 -3.27 -18.87
C PRO A 5 12.60 -3.50 -17.45
N ALA A 6 12.51 -4.76 -17.05
CA ALA A 6 11.92 -5.15 -15.76
C ALA A 6 12.68 -4.54 -14.57
N GLU A 7 13.98 -4.41 -14.67
CA GLU A 7 14.82 -3.83 -13.62
C GLU A 7 14.43 -2.38 -13.31
N LEU A 8 14.15 -1.57 -14.33
CA LEU A 8 13.69 -0.20 -14.16
C LEU A 8 12.28 -0.15 -13.56
N LEU A 9 11.41 -1.08 -13.92
CA LEU A 9 10.04 -1.15 -13.38
C LEU A 9 10.02 -1.56 -11.91
N THR A 10 11.09 -2.14 -11.37
CA THR A 10 11.20 -2.46 -9.94
C THR A 10 11.71 -1.29 -9.09
N GLU A 11 12.33 -0.27 -9.70
CA GLU A 11 12.72 0.94 -8.99
C GLU A 11 11.47 1.69 -8.51
N THR A 12 11.39 2.00 -7.21
CA THR A 12 10.18 2.60 -6.65
C THR A 12 9.81 3.94 -7.26
N ARG A 13 10.80 4.72 -7.73
CA ARG A 13 10.60 5.99 -8.45
C ARG A 13 9.90 5.82 -9.79
N VAL A 14 9.99 4.64 -10.41
CA VAL A 14 9.35 4.29 -11.69
C VAL A 14 8.07 3.49 -11.46
N CYS A 15 8.13 2.50 -10.57
CA CYS A 15 7.02 1.62 -10.25
C CYS A 15 5.79 2.37 -9.75
N GLN A 16 5.97 3.31 -8.81
CA GLN A 16 4.85 4.02 -8.21
C GLN A 16 4.05 4.84 -9.25
N PRO A 17 4.66 5.72 -10.06
CA PRO A 17 3.93 6.42 -11.12
C PRO A 17 3.26 5.48 -12.12
N ALA A 18 3.92 4.40 -12.53
CA ALA A 18 3.37 3.44 -13.48
C ALA A 18 2.09 2.77 -12.95
N LEU A 19 2.11 2.30 -11.70
CA LEU A 19 0.95 1.71 -11.04
C LEU A 19 -0.19 2.72 -10.82
N TYR A 20 0.15 3.96 -10.47
CA TYR A 20 -0.84 5.04 -10.32
C TYR A 20 -1.57 5.31 -11.64
N VAL A 21 -0.81 5.49 -12.74
CA VAL A 21 -1.38 5.74 -14.07
C VAL A 21 -2.30 4.60 -14.48
N GLN A 22 -1.86 3.35 -14.33
CA GLN A 22 -2.65 2.18 -14.71
C GLN A 22 -3.93 2.07 -13.89
N GLY A 23 -3.83 2.14 -12.56
CA GLY A 23 -5.00 2.02 -11.68
C GLY A 23 -6.02 3.14 -11.90
N TYR A 24 -5.54 4.38 -12.06
CA TYR A 24 -6.41 5.51 -12.36
C TYR A 24 -7.07 5.39 -13.74
N ALA A 25 -6.33 4.98 -14.78
CA ALA A 25 -6.86 4.81 -16.13
C ALA A 25 -7.98 3.76 -16.16
N ILE A 26 -7.80 2.62 -15.48
CA ILE A 26 -8.84 1.59 -15.36
C ILE A 26 -10.09 2.19 -14.69
N ALA A 27 -9.93 2.88 -13.57
CA ALA A 27 -11.05 3.52 -12.88
C ALA A 27 -11.75 4.59 -13.75
N ALA A 28 -10.99 5.38 -14.52
CA ALA A 28 -11.53 6.38 -15.43
C ALA A 28 -12.38 5.75 -16.54
N ILE A 29 -11.90 4.67 -17.17
CA ILE A 29 -12.64 3.93 -18.20
C ILE A 29 -13.93 3.33 -17.61
N LEU A 30 -13.86 2.71 -16.44
CA LEU A 30 -15.04 2.17 -15.75
C LEU A 30 -16.07 3.26 -15.45
N ARG A 31 -15.61 4.45 -15.05
CA ARG A 31 -16.49 5.61 -14.80
C ARG A 31 -17.15 6.10 -16.08
N GLU A 32 -16.42 6.23 -17.17
CA GLU A 32 -16.92 6.64 -18.49
C GLU A 32 -17.98 5.66 -19.01
N ARG A 33 -17.76 4.35 -18.79
CA ARG A 33 -18.74 3.29 -19.13
C ARG A 33 -19.92 3.20 -18.15
N GLY A 34 -19.98 4.06 -17.14
CA GLY A 34 -21.05 4.07 -16.14
C GLY A 34 -21.04 2.89 -15.17
N GLN A 35 -19.92 2.18 -15.06
CA GLN A 35 -19.78 0.98 -14.23
C GLN A 35 -19.39 1.29 -12.78
N LEU A 36 -19.12 2.57 -12.46
CA LEU A 36 -18.86 3.07 -11.10
C LEU A 36 -19.99 3.96 -10.56
N LYS A 37 -21.23 3.82 -11.07
CA LYS A 37 -22.37 4.63 -10.58
C LYS A 37 -22.64 4.40 -9.09
N ASP A 38 -22.44 3.18 -8.63
CA ASP A 38 -22.66 2.77 -7.23
C ASP A 38 -21.34 2.70 -6.43
N LEU A 39 -20.30 3.41 -6.88
CA LEU A 39 -19.05 3.47 -6.16
C LEU A 39 -19.28 4.11 -4.79
N SER A 40 -19.11 3.34 -3.72
CA SER A 40 -19.31 3.77 -2.34
C SER A 40 -18.01 4.04 -1.61
N ALA A 41 -16.92 3.37 -2.00
CA ALA A 41 -15.65 3.49 -1.31
C ALA A 41 -14.44 3.23 -2.23
N CYS A 42 -13.32 3.85 -1.89
CA CYS A 42 -12.01 3.60 -2.49
C CYS A 42 -11.01 3.27 -1.38
N LEU A 43 -10.22 2.22 -1.57
CA LEU A 43 -9.12 1.85 -0.69
C LEU A 43 -7.94 1.35 -1.52
N GLY A 44 -6.75 1.40 -0.97
CA GLY A 44 -5.55 0.98 -1.68
C GLY A 44 -4.38 0.73 -0.74
N LEU A 45 -3.53 -0.23 -1.07
CA LEU A 45 -2.36 -0.60 -0.29
C LEU A 45 -1.19 0.31 -0.64
N SER A 46 -0.63 1.03 0.33
CA SER A 46 0.55 1.90 0.18
C SER A 46 0.37 2.93 -0.96
N LEU A 47 1.02 2.72 -2.11
CA LEU A 47 0.80 3.56 -3.30
C LEU A 47 -0.68 3.60 -3.72
N GLY A 48 -1.37 2.47 -3.61
CA GLY A 48 -2.78 2.38 -3.97
C GLY A 48 -3.69 3.33 -3.19
N GLU A 49 -3.33 3.73 -1.97
CA GLU A 49 -4.06 4.75 -1.21
C GLU A 49 -4.06 6.10 -1.94
N LEU A 50 -2.93 6.48 -2.58
CA LEU A 50 -2.86 7.70 -3.36
C LEU A 50 -3.75 7.61 -4.63
N THR A 51 -3.77 6.44 -5.28
CA THR A 51 -4.69 6.20 -6.41
C THR A 51 -6.15 6.26 -5.97
N ALA A 52 -6.48 5.65 -4.83
CA ALA A 52 -7.81 5.69 -4.24
C ALA A 52 -8.26 7.12 -3.92
N TYR A 53 -7.37 7.95 -3.39
CA TYR A 53 -7.65 9.37 -3.12
C TYR A 53 -7.93 10.15 -4.41
N ALA A 54 -7.16 9.91 -5.49
CA ALA A 54 -7.41 10.54 -6.79
C ALA A 54 -8.78 10.12 -7.37
N VAL A 55 -9.09 8.82 -7.33
CA VAL A 55 -10.37 8.28 -7.81
C VAL A 55 -11.54 8.84 -6.98
N ALA A 56 -11.35 9.04 -5.69
CA ALA A 56 -12.33 9.65 -4.78
C ALA A 56 -12.42 11.19 -4.90
N GLY A 57 -11.60 11.83 -5.75
CA GLY A 57 -11.66 13.27 -6.02
C GLY A 57 -10.94 14.16 -4.99
N VAL A 58 -10.07 13.60 -4.16
CA VAL A 58 -9.23 14.39 -3.22
C VAL A 58 -8.32 15.35 -3.99
N TRP A 59 -7.83 14.91 -5.14
CA TRP A 59 -7.12 15.72 -6.15
C TRP A 59 -7.42 15.21 -7.56
N ASP A 60 -7.01 15.95 -8.58
CA ASP A 60 -7.07 15.52 -9.98
C ASP A 60 -5.92 14.57 -10.34
N PHE A 61 -6.01 13.97 -11.53
CA PHE A 61 -5.00 13.01 -12.01
C PHE A 61 -3.58 13.59 -12.02
N GLU A 62 -3.42 14.81 -12.52
CA GLU A 62 -2.10 15.44 -12.69
C GLU A 62 -1.47 15.76 -11.35
N THR A 63 -2.24 16.29 -10.41
CA THR A 63 -1.79 16.54 -9.04
C THR A 63 -1.39 15.24 -8.36
N GLY A 64 -2.22 14.19 -8.46
CA GLY A 64 -1.89 12.87 -7.91
C GLY A 64 -0.65 12.26 -8.53
N LEU A 65 -0.46 12.39 -9.84
CA LEU A 65 0.76 11.90 -10.52
C LEU A 65 2.02 12.61 -10.00
N ARG A 66 1.96 13.93 -9.79
CA ARG A 66 3.08 14.69 -9.20
C ARG A 66 3.38 14.23 -7.77
N ILE A 67 2.36 13.99 -6.96
CA ILE A 67 2.51 13.50 -5.59
C ILE A 67 3.18 12.12 -5.59
N VAL A 68 2.71 11.21 -6.42
CA VAL A 68 3.23 9.84 -6.52
C VAL A 68 4.66 9.81 -7.07
N ALA A 69 4.97 10.62 -8.08
CA ALA A 69 6.32 10.75 -8.63
C ALA A 69 7.30 11.25 -7.55
N GLU A 70 6.93 12.28 -6.79
CA GLU A 70 7.76 12.81 -5.71
C GLU A 70 7.92 11.80 -4.58
N ARG A 71 6.84 11.12 -4.17
CA ARG A 71 6.91 10.05 -3.17
C ARG A 71 7.88 8.95 -3.61
N GLY A 72 7.75 8.47 -4.84
CA GLY A 72 8.63 7.43 -5.40
C GLY A 72 10.09 7.86 -5.42
N ARG A 73 10.36 9.10 -5.82
CA ARG A 73 11.71 9.69 -5.84
C ARG A 73 12.31 9.76 -4.44
N LEU A 74 11.59 10.30 -3.47
CA LEU A 74 12.06 10.45 -2.09
C LEU A 74 12.28 9.10 -1.41
N MET A 75 11.40 8.14 -1.62
CA MET A 75 11.57 6.78 -1.08
C MET A 75 12.76 6.06 -1.73
N GLN A 76 13.01 6.27 -3.03
CA GLN A 76 14.21 5.73 -3.69
C GLN A 76 15.48 6.33 -3.10
N GLU A 77 15.54 7.64 -2.90
CA GLU A 77 16.69 8.29 -2.27
C GLU A 77 16.96 7.79 -0.85
N ALA A 78 15.91 7.49 -0.07
CA ALA A 78 16.07 6.90 1.24
C ALA A 78 16.63 5.48 1.15
N CYS A 79 16.18 4.67 0.16
CA CYS A 79 16.73 3.33 -0.10
C CYS A 79 18.22 3.41 -0.46
N ASP A 80 18.60 4.34 -1.33
CA ASP A 80 19.98 4.49 -1.80
C ASP A 80 20.97 4.90 -0.69
N ARG A 81 20.45 5.50 0.39
CA ARG A 81 21.24 5.94 1.56
C ARG A 81 21.32 4.91 2.67
N THR A 82 20.49 3.87 2.63
CA THR A 82 20.36 2.88 3.72
C THR A 82 20.44 1.47 3.18
N LYS A 83 21.06 0.57 3.92
CA LYS A 83 21.02 -0.86 3.62
C LYS A 83 19.77 -1.47 4.25
N GLY A 84 18.63 -1.26 3.58
CA GLY A 84 17.33 -1.76 4.03
C GLY A 84 16.99 -3.14 3.48
N GLY A 85 16.10 -3.84 4.19
CA GLY A 85 15.57 -5.13 3.77
C GLY A 85 14.16 -5.36 4.30
N MET A 86 13.44 -6.30 3.66
CA MET A 86 12.10 -6.72 4.06
C MET A 86 11.97 -8.23 4.00
N ALA A 87 11.06 -8.79 4.79
CA ALA A 87 10.71 -10.20 4.72
C ALA A 87 9.21 -10.42 4.94
N ALA A 88 8.65 -11.37 4.20
CA ALA A 88 7.28 -11.83 4.40
C ALA A 88 7.26 -12.88 5.52
N VAL A 89 6.34 -12.73 6.45
CA VAL A 89 6.09 -13.64 7.58
C VAL A 89 4.69 -14.23 7.41
N ILE A 90 4.61 -15.55 7.38
CA ILE A 90 3.36 -16.29 7.26
C ILE A 90 3.12 -17.09 8.54
N GLY A 91 1.95 -16.90 9.15
CA GLY A 91 1.58 -17.51 10.44
C GLY A 91 1.95 -16.60 11.62
N GLY A 92 1.69 -17.06 12.82
CA GLY A 92 1.85 -16.30 14.05
C GLY A 92 0.76 -15.24 14.26
N SER A 93 0.73 -14.68 15.47
CA SER A 93 -0.16 -13.60 15.84
C SER A 93 0.51 -12.23 15.64
N ARG A 94 -0.25 -11.13 15.76
CA ARG A 94 0.32 -9.77 15.76
C ARG A 94 1.27 -9.57 16.95
N GLU A 95 1.02 -10.21 18.08
CA GLU A 95 1.87 -10.20 19.27
C GLU A 95 3.21 -10.91 19.02
N ASP A 96 3.20 -12.04 18.29
CA ASP A 96 4.42 -12.74 17.92
C ASP A 96 5.27 -11.91 16.95
N ILE A 97 4.63 -11.23 15.99
CA ILE A 97 5.29 -10.27 15.11
C ILE A 97 5.91 -9.12 15.92
N ALA A 98 5.18 -8.56 16.87
CA ALA A 98 5.69 -7.47 17.73
C ALA A 98 6.91 -7.91 18.54
N LYS A 99 6.90 -9.11 19.11
CA LYS A 99 8.04 -9.69 19.82
C LYS A 99 9.26 -9.85 18.89
N LEU A 100 9.05 -10.41 17.69
CA LEU A 100 10.09 -10.56 16.68
C LEU A 100 10.69 -9.21 16.29
N CYS A 101 9.86 -8.22 15.97
CA CYS A 101 10.30 -6.88 15.58
C CYS A 101 11.08 -6.20 16.71
N SER A 102 10.60 -6.29 17.96
CA SER A 102 11.28 -5.72 19.12
C SER A 102 12.64 -6.35 19.38
N ALA A 103 12.75 -7.67 19.24
CA ALA A 103 14.00 -8.39 19.50
C ALA A 103 15.13 -8.03 18.52
N PHE A 104 14.79 -7.65 17.29
CA PHE A 104 15.78 -7.31 16.26
C PHE A 104 15.78 -5.80 15.90
N ASP A 105 15.01 -4.98 16.63
CA ASP A 105 14.89 -3.53 16.39
C ASP A 105 14.56 -3.21 14.92
N ILE A 106 13.50 -3.87 14.41
CA ILE A 106 12.90 -3.70 13.07
C ILE A 106 11.43 -3.40 13.20
N ASP A 107 10.77 -3.08 12.08
CA ASP A 107 9.38 -2.63 12.07
C ASP A 107 8.45 -3.64 11.36
N ALA A 108 7.19 -3.75 11.79
CA ALA A 108 6.13 -4.39 11.02
C ALA A 108 5.65 -3.40 9.95
N ALA A 109 5.93 -3.71 8.69
CA ALA A 109 5.67 -2.81 7.57
C ALA A 109 4.25 -2.92 7.00
N ASN A 110 3.73 -4.15 6.85
CA ASN A 110 2.41 -4.38 6.29
C ASN A 110 1.68 -5.49 7.04
N PHE A 111 0.47 -5.22 7.46
CA PHE A 111 -0.51 -6.24 7.85
C PHE A 111 -1.42 -6.50 6.65
N ASN A 112 -1.05 -7.50 5.83
CA ASN A 112 -1.65 -7.70 4.52
C ASN A 112 -3.00 -8.42 4.56
N CYS A 113 -3.08 -9.51 5.30
CA CYS A 113 -4.30 -10.30 5.51
C CYS A 113 -4.06 -11.26 6.69
N PRO A 114 -5.07 -11.97 7.19
CA PRO A 114 -4.91 -12.89 8.31
C PRO A 114 -3.71 -13.82 8.17
N GLY A 115 -2.77 -13.69 9.12
CA GLY A 115 -1.54 -14.48 9.17
C GLY A 115 -0.53 -14.17 8.05
N GLN A 116 -0.57 -12.98 7.45
CA GLN A 116 0.46 -12.52 6.52
C GLN A 116 0.88 -11.09 6.84
N VAL A 117 2.12 -10.95 7.31
CA VAL A 117 2.73 -9.67 7.68
C VAL A 117 4.06 -9.52 6.95
N VAL A 118 4.45 -8.29 6.65
CA VAL A 118 5.78 -7.97 6.15
C VAL A 118 6.52 -7.20 7.23
N ILE A 119 7.75 -7.62 7.51
CA ILE A 119 8.68 -6.93 8.40
C ILE A 119 9.73 -6.18 7.59
N SER A 120 10.25 -5.06 8.12
CA SER A 120 11.09 -4.12 7.41
C SER A 120 12.09 -3.45 8.35
N GLY A 121 13.30 -3.18 7.88
CA GLY A 121 14.32 -2.54 8.68
C GLY A 121 15.73 -2.66 8.08
N ASP A 122 16.74 -2.51 8.90
CA ASP A 122 18.12 -2.79 8.49
C ASP A 122 18.27 -4.21 7.95
N ALA A 123 18.97 -4.37 6.81
CA ALA A 123 19.03 -5.65 6.10
C ALA A 123 19.65 -6.78 6.93
N ASP A 124 20.69 -6.48 7.71
CA ASP A 124 21.37 -7.47 8.52
C ASP A 124 20.51 -7.88 9.71
N ARG A 125 19.75 -6.94 10.31
CA ARG A 125 18.77 -7.21 11.37
C ARG A 125 17.58 -8.02 10.86
N VAL A 126 17.06 -7.68 9.67
CA VAL A 126 16.00 -8.47 9.02
C VAL A 126 16.49 -9.89 8.71
N ALA A 127 17.73 -10.06 8.23
CA ALA A 127 18.30 -11.39 7.99
C ALA A 127 18.42 -12.22 9.30
N GLN A 128 18.83 -11.60 10.40
CA GLN A 128 18.85 -12.25 11.72
C GLN A 128 17.44 -12.63 12.19
N ALA A 129 16.47 -11.72 12.02
CA ALA A 129 15.07 -12.00 12.34
C ALA A 129 14.54 -13.18 11.54
N VAL A 130 14.83 -13.26 10.23
CA VAL A 130 14.45 -14.40 9.37
C VAL A 130 15.05 -15.72 9.89
N ALA A 131 16.35 -15.72 10.21
CA ALA A 131 17.06 -16.91 10.67
C ALA A 131 16.51 -17.45 11.99
N ARG A 132 16.08 -16.56 12.89
CA ARG A 132 15.67 -16.90 14.26
C ARG A 132 14.16 -16.78 14.52
N ALA A 133 13.38 -16.53 13.49
CA ALA A 133 11.95 -16.25 13.63
C ALA A 133 11.18 -17.29 14.46
N LYS A 134 11.51 -18.58 14.31
CA LYS A 134 10.85 -19.68 15.04
C LYS A 134 10.96 -19.62 16.55
N GLU A 135 11.91 -18.84 17.08
CA GLU A 135 12.07 -18.61 18.52
C GLU A 135 10.97 -17.68 19.09
N PHE A 136 10.30 -16.92 18.23
CA PHE A 136 9.39 -15.84 18.60
C PHE A 136 7.91 -16.14 18.35
N GLY A 137 7.62 -17.19 17.57
CA GLY A 137 6.23 -17.56 17.27
C GLY A 137 6.09 -18.74 16.31
N PRO A 138 4.86 -19.24 16.13
CA PRO A 138 4.55 -20.38 15.27
C PRO A 138 4.51 -19.97 13.79
N PHE A 139 5.55 -19.30 13.31
CA PHE A 139 5.63 -18.87 11.91
C PHE A 139 5.83 -20.09 10.99
N LYS A 140 4.95 -20.21 10.00
CA LYS A 140 4.99 -21.29 8.99
C LYS A 140 6.09 -21.05 7.97
N LEU A 141 6.29 -19.78 7.59
CA LEU A 141 7.28 -19.35 6.61
C LEU A 141 7.73 -17.93 6.93
N VAL A 142 9.03 -17.70 6.88
CA VAL A 142 9.61 -16.36 6.86
C VAL A 142 10.60 -16.29 5.71
N LYS A 143 10.34 -15.38 4.74
CA LYS A 143 11.08 -15.34 3.48
C LYS A 143 11.52 -13.90 3.16
N PRO A 144 12.81 -13.65 2.91
CA PRO A 144 13.28 -12.37 2.40
C PRO A 144 12.57 -11.98 1.11
N LEU A 145 12.30 -10.69 0.97
CA LEU A 145 11.74 -10.10 -0.26
C LEU A 145 12.86 -9.43 -1.07
N VAL A 146 12.72 -9.49 -2.38
CA VAL A 146 13.59 -8.75 -3.30
C VAL A 146 13.02 -7.35 -3.46
N VAL A 147 13.57 -6.40 -2.69
CA VAL A 147 13.11 -5.00 -2.66
C VAL A 147 14.31 -4.06 -2.60
N ALA A 148 14.12 -2.81 -3.01
CA ALA A 148 15.19 -1.81 -3.01
C ALA A 148 15.55 -1.30 -1.60
N GLY A 149 14.65 -1.42 -0.61
CA GLY A 149 14.90 -0.88 0.73
C GLY A 149 13.84 -1.25 1.75
N ALA A 150 13.92 -0.61 2.92
CA ALA A 150 13.09 -0.86 4.08
C ALA A 150 11.83 0.03 4.08
N TYR A 151 10.90 -0.21 3.17
CA TYR A 151 9.66 0.55 3.09
C TYR A 151 8.83 0.41 4.37
N HIS A 152 8.07 1.46 4.69
CA HIS A 152 7.17 1.52 5.84
C HIS A 152 7.88 1.22 7.18
N SER A 153 9.14 1.65 7.30
CA SER A 153 9.95 1.56 8.52
C SER A 153 10.51 2.93 8.89
N ARG A 154 11.06 3.02 10.08
CA ARG A 154 11.78 4.22 10.55
C ARG A 154 12.94 4.65 9.65
N LEU A 155 13.47 3.76 8.81
CA LEU A 155 14.52 4.09 7.84
C LEU A 155 14.04 4.98 6.70
N MET A 156 12.72 5.11 6.52
CA MET A 156 12.11 6.03 5.55
C MET A 156 11.90 7.45 6.12
N GLU A 157 12.36 7.77 7.35
CA GLU A 157 12.16 9.08 7.97
C GLU A 157 12.67 10.26 7.12
N PRO A 158 13.81 10.19 6.42
CA PRO A 158 14.24 11.25 5.51
C PRO A 158 13.24 11.50 4.37
N ALA A 159 12.66 10.42 3.82
CA ALA A 159 11.62 10.52 2.79
C ALA A 159 10.33 11.12 3.36
N ARG A 160 9.91 10.72 4.58
CA ARG A 160 8.72 11.27 5.26
C ARG A 160 8.83 12.79 5.45
N ALA A 161 9.95 13.26 5.99
CA ALA A 161 10.15 14.70 6.26
C ALA A 161 10.13 15.54 4.97
N ALA A 162 10.78 15.06 3.92
CA ALA A 162 10.77 15.73 2.63
C ALA A 162 9.38 15.69 1.96
N PHE A 163 8.67 14.57 2.08
CA PHE A 163 7.32 14.41 1.56
C PHE A 163 6.30 15.30 2.29
N GLU A 164 6.45 15.47 3.61
CA GLU A 164 5.64 16.41 4.39
C GLU A 164 5.81 17.84 3.86
N SER A 165 7.04 18.27 3.64
CA SER A 165 7.34 19.59 3.08
C SER A 165 6.75 19.80 1.69
N PHE A 166 6.80 18.76 0.85
CA PHE A 166 6.18 18.80 -0.47
C PHE A 166 4.65 18.89 -0.39
N LEU A 167 4.02 18.08 0.46
CA LEU A 167 2.57 18.05 0.62
C LEU A 167 1.99 19.32 1.26
N ALA A 168 2.80 20.12 1.94
CA ALA A 168 2.36 21.42 2.50
C ALA A 168 1.83 22.38 1.42
N GLY A 169 2.37 22.28 0.19
CA GLY A 169 1.93 23.08 -0.96
C GLY A 169 0.82 22.44 -1.81
N VAL A 170 0.31 21.28 -1.41
CA VAL A 170 -0.73 20.55 -2.17
C VAL A 170 -2.09 20.79 -1.55
N GLU A 171 -3.09 21.12 -2.38
CA GLU A 171 -4.49 21.20 -1.96
C GLU A 171 -5.08 19.81 -1.83
N PHE A 172 -5.68 19.49 -0.68
CA PHE A 172 -6.48 18.30 -0.43
C PHE A 172 -7.94 18.70 -0.36
N ARG A 173 -8.78 18.06 -1.15
CA ARG A 173 -10.24 18.22 -1.10
C ARG A 173 -10.87 17.11 -0.27
N ARG A 174 -12.09 17.34 0.20
CA ARG A 174 -12.89 16.29 0.84
C ARG A 174 -13.22 15.22 -0.20
N PRO A 175 -13.03 13.91 0.10
CA PRO A 175 -13.35 12.83 -0.84
C PRO A 175 -14.86 12.78 -1.13
N GLN A 176 -15.21 12.45 -2.37
CA GLN A 176 -16.58 12.32 -2.84
C GLN A 176 -17.23 10.97 -2.46
N VAL A 177 -16.41 9.98 -2.16
CA VAL A 177 -16.80 8.65 -1.66
C VAL A 177 -15.92 8.29 -0.48
N THR A 178 -16.32 7.29 0.31
CA THR A 178 -15.52 6.85 1.47
C THR A 178 -14.11 6.45 1.05
N VAL A 179 -13.10 6.92 1.79
CA VAL A 179 -11.71 6.50 1.64
C VAL A 179 -11.17 5.92 2.94
N TYR A 180 -10.28 4.95 2.82
CA TYR A 180 -9.64 4.29 3.95
C TYR A 180 -8.17 4.70 4.01
N SER A 181 -7.63 4.74 5.22
CA SER A 181 -6.23 5.10 5.44
C SER A 181 -5.43 3.95 6.03
N ASN A 182 -4.35 3.60 5.36
CA ASN A 182 -3.46 2.53 5.76
C ASN A 182 -2.87 2.71 7.17
N VAL A 183 -2.79 3.94 7.66
CA VAL A 183 -2.23 4.24 9.00
C VAL A 183 -3.24 4.01 10.11
N SER A 184 -4.52 4.27 9.84
CA SER A 184 -5.59 4.10 10.84
C SER A 184 -6.32 2.76 10.73
N GLY A 185 -6.21 2.06 9.60
CA GLY A 185 -7.02 0.88 9.31
C GLY A 185 -8.52 1.20 9.23
N GLY A 186 -8.87 2.42 8.81
CA GLY A 186 -10.24 2.90 8.85
C GLY A 186 -10.47 4.15 8.02
N VAL A 187 -11.69 4.68 8.11
CA VAL A 187 -12.15 5.82 7.29
C VAL A 187 -11.54 7.14 7.76
N LEU A 188 -11.11 7.96 6.82
CA LEU A 188 -10.80 9.37 7.00
C LEU A 188 -11.58 10.21 5.99
N ALA A 189 -11.94 11.43 6.36
CA ALA A 189 -12.72 12.33 5.50
C ALA A 189 -12.17 13.76 5.45
N GLU A 190 -11.52 14.22 6.52
CA GLU A 190 -11.05 15.60 6.57
C GLU A 190 -9.73 15.78 5.81
N PRO A 191 -9.62 16.80 4.94
CA PRO A 191 -8.41 17.04 4.14
C PRO A 191 -7.11 17.10 4.94
N SER A 192 -7.15 17.71 6.13
CA SER A 192 -5.99 17.80 7.03
C SER A 192 -5.58 16.44 7.59
N GLU A 193 -6.54 15.56 7.91
CA GLU A 193 -6.29 14.21 8.40
C GLU A 193 -5.72 13.32 7.29
N LEU A 194 -6.29 13.41 6.07
CA LEU A 194 -5.79 12.70 4.89
C LEU A 194 -4.32 13.04 4.61
N ARG A 195 -3.99 14.34 4.62
CA ARG A 195 -2.60 14.80 4.44
C ARG A 195 -1.68 14.25 5.53
N SER A 196 -2.07 14.40 6.79
CA SER A 196 -1.29 13.93 7.93
C SER A 196 -1.10 12.41 7.91
N ALA A 197 -2.13 11.66 7.54
CA ALA A 197 -2.06 10.21 7.39
C ALA A 197 -1.08 9.78 6.28
N LEU A 198 -1.13 10.43 5.10
CA LEU A 198 -0.19 10.13 4.01
C LEU A 198 1.27 10.44 4.36
N VAL A 199 1.52 11.52 5.10
CA VAL A 199 2.87 11.81 5.61
C VAL A 199 3.36 10.68 6.51
N ARG A 200 2.54 10.27 7.47
CA ARG A 200 2.88 9.19 8.40
C ARG A 200 2.98 7.82 7.72
N GLN A 201 2.21 7.58 6.66
CA GLN A 201 2.18 6.29 5.94
C GLN A 201 3.57 5.86 5.47
N VAL A 202 4.45 6.81 5.13
CA VAL A 202 5.80 6.52 4.62
C VAL A 202 6.64 5.73 5.63
N VAL A 203 6.44 5.96 6.93
CA VAL A 203 7.19 5.35 8.05
C VAL A 203 6.34 4.45 8.95
N SER A 204 5.07 4.28 8.63
CA SER A 204 4.13 3.52 9.47
C SER A 204 3.71 2.22 8.82
N SER A 205 3.25 1.28 9.64
CA SER A 205 2.61 0.07 9.15
C SER A 205 1.43 0.37 8.25
N VAL A 206 1.32 -0.36 7.16
CA VAL A 206 0.14 -0.42 6.29
C VAL A 206 -0.85 -1.42 6.88
N LEU A 207 -1.98 -0.95 7.39
CA LEU A 207 -3.02 -1.76 8.03
C LEU A 207 -4.06 -2.25 6.99
N TRP A 208 -3.58 -2.88 5.91
CA TRP A 208 -4.43 -3.31 4.79
C TRP A 208 -5.51 -4.31 5.18
N GLU A 209 -5.20 -5.26 6.06
CA GLU A 209 -6.18 -6.19 6.60
C GLU A 209 -7.32 -5.45 7.31
N ASP A 210 -6.98 -4.42 8.10
CA ASP A 210 -7.97 -3.65 8.86
C ASP A 210 -8.83 -2.79 7.91
N ASP A 211 -8.23 -2.16 6.88
CA ASP A 211 -8.95 -1.44 5.82
C ASP A 211 -9.96 -2.36 5.11
N CYS A 212 -9.53 -3.56 4.71
CA CYS A 212 -10.40 -4.54 4.06
C CYS A 212 -11.56 -4.98 4.96
N ARG A 213 -11.28 -5.25 6.25
CA ARG A 213 -12.31 -5.63 7.23
C ARG A 213 -13.30 -4.48 7.44
N ALA A 214 -12.81 -3.26 7.61
CA ALA A 214 -13.65 -2.09 7.77
C ALA A 214 -14.54 -1.84 6.55
N ALA A 215 -14.00 -1.99 5.33
CA ALA A 215 -14.77 -1.85 4.10
C ALA A 215 -15.85 -2.94 3.97
N ALA A 216 -15.51 -4.20 4.22
CA ALA A 216 -16.48 -5.30 4.16
C ALA A 216 -17.59 -5.17 5.22
N ALA A 217 -17.28 -4.66 6.41
CA ALA A 217 -18.24 -4.44 7.49
C ALA A 217 -19.33 -3.40 7.16
N THR A 218 -19.13 -2.56 6.13
CA THR A 218 -20.16 -1.59 5.66
C THR A 218 -21.26 -2.25 4.82
N GLY A 219 -21.15 -3.54 4.52
CA GLY A 219 -22.07 -4.27 3.65
C GLY A 219 -21.70 -4.22 2.16
N VAL A 220 -20.55 -3.65 1.81
CA VAL A 220 -20.00 -3.72 0.45
C VAL A 220 -19.59 -5.17 0.16
N THR A 221 -20.17 -5.75 -0.89
CA THR A 221 -19.94 -7.15 -1.27
C THR A 221 -19.13 -7.31 -2.55
N ARG A 222 -19.03 -6.25 -3.37
CA ARG A 222 -18.32 -6.27 -4.65
C ARG A 222 -17.15 -5.31 -4.65
N PHE A 223 -15.96 -5.82 -4.96
CA PHE A 223 -14.72 -5.08 -5.03
C PHE A 223 -14.09 -5.22 -6.42
N LEU A 224 -13.54 -4.13 -6.93
CA LEU A 224 -12.77 -4.11 -8.17
C LEU A 224 -11.32 -3.74 -7.83
N GLU A 225 -10.39 -4.62 -8.14
CA GLU A 225 -8.96 -4.33 -8.08
C GLU A 225 -8.51 -3.75 -9.42
N CYS A 226 -8.11 -2.49 -9.43
CA CYS A 226 -7.65 -1.78 -10.61
C CYS A 226 -6.11 -1.74 -10.63
N GLY A 227 -5.50 -2.66 -11.36
CA GLY A 227 -4.04 -2.76 -11.43
C GLY A 227 -3.56 -4.18 -11.73
N PRO A 228 -2.23 -4.38 -11.90
CA PRO A 228 -1.70 -5.66 -12.35
C PRO A 228 -1.67 -6.72 -11.23
N GLY A 229 -1.88 -7.97 -11.59
CA GLY A 229 -1.46 -9.15 -10.84
C GLY A 229 -2.46 -9.79 -9.89
N GLY A 230 -3.59 -9.19 -9.52
CA GLY A 230 -4.60 -9.83 -8.65
C GLY A 230 -4.14 -10.08 -7.20
N VAL A 231 -3.15 -9.33 -6.73
CA VAL A 231 -2.56 -9.53 -5.39
C VAL A 231 -3.53 -9.12 -4.29
N LEU A 232 -4.22 -7.99 -4.47
CA LEU A 232 -5.17 -7.48 -3.47
C LEU A 232 -6.42 -8.36 -3.42
N ALA A 233 -6.86 -8.90 -4.56
CA ALA A 233 -7.95 -9.88 -4.62
C ALA A 233 -7.62 -11.14 -3.81
N GLY A 234 -6.39 -11.63 -3.91
CA GLY A 234 -5.91 -12.77 -3.11
C GLY A 234 -5.91 -12.48 -1.60
N MET A 235 -5.52 -11.27 -1.19
CA MET A 235 -5.55 -10.82 0.20
C MET A 235 -6.98 -10.63 0.69
N MET A 236 -7.85 -10.02 -0.13
CA MET A 236 -9.24 -9.78 0.21
C MET A 236 -10.01 -11.09 0.42
N LYS A 237 -9.82 -12.11 -0.42
CA LYS A 237 -10.42 -13.45 -0.25
C LYS A 237 -10.07 -14.10 1.09
N ARG A 238 -8.90 -13.79 1.66
CA ARG A 238 -8.49 -14.29 2.99
C ARG A 238 -9.05 -13.46 4.13
N THR A 239 -9.30 -12.17 3.89
CA THR A 239 -9.75 -11.21 4.90
C THR A 239 -11.27 -11.18 5.02
N ALA A 240 -11.97 -11.21 3.89
CA ALA A 240 -13.43 -11.22 3.77
C ALA A 240 -13.85 -12.22 2.68
N PRO A 241 -13.94 -13.53 3.01
CA PRO A 241 -14.20 -14.60 2.02
C PRO A 241 -15.50 -14.45 1.23
N GLU A 242 -16.50 -13.78 1.83
CA GLU A 242 -17.80 -13.53 1.18
C GLU A 242 -17.74 -12.43 0.12
N ALA A 243 -16.68 -11.61 0.10
CA ALA A 243 -16.56 -10.52 -0.85
C ALA A 243 -16.25 -11.04 -2.26
N ALA A 244 -17.03 -10.61 -3.23
CA ALA A 244 -16.74 -10.83 -4.65
C ALA A 244 -15.68 -9.83 -5.12
N VAL A 245 -14.51 -10.32 -5.51
CA VAL A 245 -13.41 -9.47 -6.00
C VAL A 245 -13.10 -9.81 -7.44
N THR A 246 -13.08 -8.79 -8.30
CA THR A 246 -12.68 -8.90 -9.70
C THR A 246 -11.42 -8.06 -9.91
N SER A 247 -10.34 -8.69 -10.39
CA SER A 247 -9.11 -7.99 -10.77
C SER A 247 -9.17 -7.56 -12.22
N LEU A 248 -8.83 -6.32 -12.50
CA LEU A 248 -8.84 -5.69 -13.80
C LEU A 248 -7.42 -5.16 -14.08
N SER A 249 -6.69 -5.86 -14.93
CA SER A 249 -5.28 -5.58 -15.21
C SER A 249 -5.06 -4.93 -16.57
N GLU A 250 -5.91 -5.24 -17.54
CA GLU A 250 -5.78 -4.78 -18.93
C GLU A 250 -7.15 -4.47 -19.54
N LEU A 251 -7.14 -3.90 -20.74
CA LEU A 251 -8.39 -3.49 -21.41
C LEU A 251 -9.34 -4.67 -21.67
N ALA A 252 -8.78 -5.87 -21.89
CA ALA A 252 -9.56 -7.09 -22.14
C ALA A 252 -10.34 -7.56 -20.88
N ASP A 253 -9.88 -7.21 -19.69
CA ASP A 253 -10.56 -7.54 -18.43
C ASP A 253 -11.77 -6.63 -18.15
N LEU A 254 -11.84 -5.47 -18.83
CA LEU A 254 -12.89 -4.49 -18.58
C LEU A 254 -14.22 -4.97 -19.19
N PRO A 255 -15.28 -4.93 -18.41
CA PRO A 255 -16.61 -5.26 -18.94
C PRO A 255 -16.97 -4.34 -20.11
N ALA A 256 -17.73 -4.86 -21.07
CA ALA A 256 -18.15 -4.15 -22.28
C ALA A 256 -19.00 -2.90 -21.98
#